data_f402b6147a58ed0313665cc4b2fdd7b3
#
_entry.id   f402b6147a58ed0313665cc4b2fdd7b3
#
_cell.length_a   1.000
_cell.length_b   1.000
_cell.length_c   1.000
_cell.angle_alpha   90.00
_cell.angle_beta   90.00
_cell.angle_gamma   90.00
#
_symmetry.space_group_name_H-M   'P 1'
#
loop_
_entity.id
_entity.type
_entity.pdbx_description
1 polymer ?
#
loop_
_entity_poly.entity_id
_entity_poly.type
_entity_poly.pdbx_seq_one_letter_code
_entity_poly.pdbx_strand_id
1 'polypeptide(L)'
;VYTSPLRRAEETAAAIVGGRDIPVFVDKRLIEMCFGAWEMRPWGEVNLESPELKRAFLHDPDRWHVPGSEAHTAVQKRMLAAMTDIARANDGKTVAVASHGMAIRAFLARILGVPSERIFEDVPLVNNTSVTLLRFENDTFSVLYVNDTTHLPAPPYTPFRENGKAGGPRCYDLRYRPFDPDAGQERY
;
A
#
# COMPACT_ATOMS: atom_id res chain seq x y z
N VAL A 1 -3.98 -18.28 -1.34
CA VAL A 1 -3.37 -17.03 -1.81
C VAL A 1 -4.37 -16.27 -2.65
N TYR A 2 -4.49 -14.95 -2.44
CA TYR A 2 -5.29 -14.03 -3.26
C TYR A 2 -4.39 -13.05 -3.99
N THR A 3 -4.77 -12.62 -5.19
CA THR A 3 -3.95 -11.71 -5.99
C THR A 3 -4.78 -10.73 -6.79
N SER A 4 -4.20 -9.55 -7.02
CA SER A 4 -4.64 -8.63 -8.07
C SER A 4 -4.53 -9.28 -9.46
N PRO A 5 -5.37 -8.91 -10.43
CA PRO A 5 -5.29 -9.43 -11.80
C PRO A 5 -4.09 -8.89 -12.61
N LEU A 6 -3.29 -7.98 -12.05
CA LEU A 6 -2.12 -7.47 -12.76
C LEU A 6 -0.98 -8.47 -12.71
N ARG A 7 -0.37 -8.74 -13.86
CA ARG A 7 0.65 -9.75 -14.06
C ARG A 7 1.76 -9.75 -13.01
N ARG A 8 2.27 -8.57 -12.61
CA ARG A 8 3.29 -8.44 -11.57
C ARG A 8 2.85 -8.97 -10.19
N ALA A 9 1.56 -8.86 -9.86
CA ALA A 9 1.00 -9.41 -8.62
C ALA A 9 0.74 -10.91 -8.75
N GLU A 10 0.28 -11.38 -9.90
CA GLU A 10 0.12 -12.82 -10.18
C GLU A 10 1.45 -13.56 -10.12
N GLU A 11 2.52 -12.99 -10.69
CA GLU A 11 3.88 -13.54 -10.59
C GLU A 11 4.38 -13.60 -9.14
N THR A 12 4.07 -12.57 -8.34
CA THR A 12 4.35 -12.56 -6.90
C THR A 12 3.57 -13.66 -6.17
N ALA A 13 2.28 -13.81 -6.47
CA ALA A 13 1.45 -14.86 -5.89
C ALA A 13 1.95 -16.27 -6.26
N ALA A 14 2.37 -16.47 -7.50
CA ALA A 14 2.98 -17.72 -7.94
C ALA A 14 4.27 -18.03 -7.19
N ALA A 15 5.13 -17.03 -6.96
CA ALA A 15 6.33 -17.17 -6.16
C ALA A 15 6.02 -17.51 -4.69
N ILE A 16 4.98 -16.89 -4.10
CA ILE A 16 4.50 -17.21 -2.75
C ILE A 16 4.04 -18.67 -2.68
N VAL A 17 3.34 -19.17 -3.68
CA VAL A 17 2.92 -20.59 -3.74
C VAL A 17 4.13 -21.51 -3.82
N GLY A 18 5.13 -21.19 -4.65
CA GLY A 18 6.42 -21.90 -4.70
C GLY A 18 6.27 -23.42 -4.94
N GLY A 19 5.37 -23.83 -5.81
CA GLY A 19 5.12 -25.25 -6.15
C GLY A 19 4.33 -26.04 -5.09
N ARG A 20 3.87 -25.42 -4.01
CA ARG A 20 2.96 -26.05 -3.04
C ARG A 20 1.55 -26.14 -3.59
N ASP A 21 0.79 -27.13 -3.15
CA ASP A 21 -0.64 -27.28 -3.51
C ASP A 21 -1.49 -26.28 -2.70
N ILE A 22 -1.38 -25.00 -3.05
CA ILE A 22 -2.11 -23.89 -2.43
C ILE A 22 -2.94 -23.20 -3.52
N PRO A 23 -4.27 -23.09 -3.36
CA PRO A 23 -5.12 -22.43 -4.34
C PRO A 23 -4.82 -20.94 -4.45
N VAL A 24 -4.88 -20.40 -5.67
CA VAL A 24 -4.72 -18.99 -5.98
C VAL A 24 -6.02 -18.43 -6.53
N PHE A 25 -6.49 -17.35 -5.93
CA PHE A 25 -7.73 -16.66 -6.32
C PHE A 25 -7.43 -15.25 -6.79
N VAL A 26 -7.99 -14.86 -7.92
CA VAL A 26 -7.86 -13.49 -8.44
C VAL A 26 -9.06 -12.66 -7.98
N ASP A 27 -8.78 -11.52 -7.33
CA ASP A 27 -9.81 -10.54 -6.97
C ASP A 27 -9.50 -9.18 -7.61
N LYS A 28 -10.41 -8.72 -8.49
CA LYS A 28 -10.25 -7.46 -9.21
C LYS A 28 -10.22 -6.23 -8.28
N ARG A 29 -10.75 -6.34 -7.08
CA ARG A 29 -10.73 -5.26 -6.08
C ARG A 29 -9.35 -5.01 -5.50
N LEU A 30 -8.39 -5.94 -5.69
CA LEU A 30 -6.99 -5.83 -5.23
C LEU A 30 -6.08 -5.09 -6.23
N ILE A 31 -6.63 -4.59 -7.34
CA ILE A 31 -5.86 -3.89 -8.37
C ILE A 31 -5.25 -2.58 -7.84
N GLU A 32 -4.18 -2.12 -8.49
CA GLU A 32 -3.56 -0.82 -8.14
C GLU A 32 -4.55 0.34 -8.37
N MET A 33 -4.33 1.44 -7.67
CA MET A 33 -5.00 2.70 -7.94
C MET A 33 -4.79 3.10 -9.40
N CYS A 34 -5.87 3.45 -10.09
CA CYS A 34 -5.77 4.00 -11.45
C CYS A 34 -5.36 5.48 -11.37
N PHE A 35 -4.23 5.82 -11.98
CA PHE A 35 -3.72 7.19 -12.05
C PHE A 35 -4.23 7.96 -13.27
N GLY A 36 -5.04 7.33 -14.13
CA GLY A 36 -5.61 7.97 -15.31
C GLY A 36 -4.55 8.54 -16.25
N ALA A 37 -4.66 9.82 -16.60
CA ALA A 37 -3.74 10.47 -17.51
C ALA A 37 -2.29 10.55 -17.02
N TRP A 38 -2.00 10.16 -15.77
CA TRP A 38 -0.64 10.09 -15.26
C TRP A 38 0.01 8.71 -15.43
N GLU A 39 -0.74 7.71 -15.85
CA GLU A 39 -0.18 6.38 -16.07
C GLU A 39 0.88 6.38 -17.16
N MET A 40 1.92 5.55 -16.96
CA MET A 40 3.06 5.41 -17.87
C MET A 40 3.90 6.68 -18.04
N ARG A 41 3.67 7.73 -17.27
CA ARG A 41 4.44 8.98 -17.32
C ARG A 41 5.47 9.04 -16.20
N PRO A 42 6.70 9.51 -16.50
CA PRO A 42 7.70 9.76 -15.47
C PRO A 42 7.19 10.81 -14.44
N TRP A 43 7.36 10.51 -13.17
CA TRP A 43 6.95 11.42 -12.08
C TRP A 43 7.59 12.82 -12.18
N GLY A 44 8.81 12.90 -12.76
CA GLY A 44 9.48 14.17 -13.02
C GLY A 44 8.72 15.05 -14.00
N GLU A 45 8.22 14.48 -15.08
CA GLU A 45 7.41 15.21 -16.07
C GLU A 45 6.09 15.66 -15.49
N VAL A 46 5.38 14.77 -14.79
CA VAL A 46 4.13 15.10 -14.10
C VAL A 46 4.31 16.26 -13.13
N ASN A 47 5.43 16.27 -12.38
CA ASN A 47 5.73 17.34 -11.43
C ASN A 47 6.02 18.68 -12.12
N LEU A 48 6.65 18.66 -13.28
CA LEU A 48 6.95 19.88 -14.05
C LEU A 48 5.70 20.47 -14.72
N GLU A 49 4.86 19.62 -15.28
CA GLU A 49 3.67 20.06 -16.01
C GLU A 49 2.49 20.45 -15.11
N SER A 50 2.36 19.80 -13.97
CA SER A 50 1.22 19.98 -13.07
C SER A 50 1.64 19.94 -11.60
N PRO A 51 2.48 20.87 -11.14
CA PRO A 51 3.01 20.86 -9.77
C PRO A 51 1.88 20.99 -8.73
N GLU A 52 0.81 21.69 -9.04
CA GLU A 52 -0.35 21.85 -8.16
C GLU A 52 -1.13 20.54 -7.98
N LEU A 53 -1.36 19.81 -9.08
CA LEU A 53 -2.01 18.49 -9.01
C LEU A 53 -1.11 17.48 -8.28
N LYS A 54 0.22 17.55 -8.48
CA LYS A 54 1.17 16.75 -7.72
C LYS A 54 1.11 17.04 -6.23
N ARG A 55 1.03 18.32 -5.86
CA ARG A 55 0.86 18.76 -4.48
C ARG A 55 -0.47 18.29 -3.90
N ALA A 56 -1.57 18.40 -4.66
CA ALA A 56 -2.87 17.89 -4.26
C ALA A 56 -2.81 16.37 -4.03
N PHE A 57 -2.21 15.60 -4.93
CA PHE A 57 -2.02 14.16 -4.75
C PHE A 57 -1.33 13.81 -3.42
N LEU A 58 -0.33 14.59 -3.00
CA LEU A 58 0.45 14.31 -1.80
C LEU A 58 -0.19 14.82 -0.50
N HIS A 59 -0.92 15.93 -0.55
CA HIS A 59 -1.36 16.65 0.66
C HIS A 59 -2.87 16.92 0.71
N ASP A 60 -3.59 16.65 -0.36
CA ASP A 60 -5.05 16.82 -0.44
C ASP A 60 -5.62 15.84 -1.47
N PRO A 61 -5.43 14.51 -1.23
CA PRO A 61 -5.78 13.48 -2.21
C PRO A 61 -7.28 13.43 -2.53
N ASP A 62 -8.14 14.02 -1.70
CA ASP A 62 -9.57 14.11 -1.99
C ASP A 62 -9.88 15.15 -3.07
N ARG A 63 -9.00 16.16 -3.25
CA ARG A 63 -9.07 17.14 -4.35
C ARG A 63 -8.25 16.75 -5.57
N TRP A 64 -7.38 15.77 -5.43
CA TRP A 64 -6.62 15.29 -6.57
C TRP A 64 -7.54 14.58 -7.56
N HIS A 65 -7.54 15.06 -8.78
CA HIS A 65 -8.27 14.45 -9.89
C HIS A 65 -7.59 14.73 -11.21
N VAL A 66 -7.32 13.68 -11.98
CA VAL A 66 -6.92 13.77 -13.39
C VAL A 66 -7.85 12.89 -14.23
N PRO A 67 -8.03 13.18 -15.52
CA PRO A 67 -8.93 12.39 -16.36
C PRO A 67 -8.65 10.89 -16.27
N GLY A 68 -9.67 10.11 -15.95
CA GLY A 68 -9.59 8.66 -15.82
C GLY A 68 -8.99 8.16 -14.51
N SER A 69 -8.61 9.03 -13.57
CA SER A 69 -8.09 8.57 -12.28
C SER A 69 -9.19 8.04 -11.35
N GLU A 70 -8.80 7.12 -10.48
CA GLU A 70 -9.64 6.61 -9.40
C GLU A 70 -9.46 7.49 -8.16
N ALA A 71 -10.57 7.86 -7.51
CA ALA A 71 -10.51 8.60 -6.25
C ALA A 71 -9.89 7.75 -5.14
N HIS A 72 -9.08 8.35 -4.28
CA HIS A 72 -8.40 7.65 -3.18
C HIS A 72 -9.39 6.94 -2.25
N THR A 73 -10.51 7.60 -1.94
CA THR A 73 -11.61 7.03 -1.13
C THR A 73 -12.27 5.82 -1.79
N ALA A 74 -12.34 5.76 -3.13
CA ALA A 74 -12.84 4.58 -3.85
C ALA A 74 -11.88 3.40 -3.70
N VAL A 75 -10.57 3.64 -3.78
CA VAL A 75 -9.54 2.60 -3.53
C VAL A 75 -9.67 2.07 -2.10
N GLN A 76 -9.80 2.95 -1.11
CA GLN A 76 -10.01 2.56 0.29
C GLN A 76 -11.24 1.65 0.46
N LYS A 77 -12.35 2.04 -0.16
CA LYS A 77 -13.61 1.30 -0.07
C LYS A 77 -13.52 -0.10 -0.68
N ARG A 78 -12.98 -0.23 -1.92
CA ARG A 78 -12.87 -1.53 -2.58
C ARG A 78 -11.87 -2.44 -1.90
N MET A 79 -10.75 -1.89 -1.44
CA MET A 79 -9.73 -2.66 -0.72
C MET A 79 -10.26 -3.17 0.63
N LEU A 80 -10.95 -2.32 1.41
CA LEU A 80 -11.55 -2.74 2.67
C LEU A 80 -12.57 -3.85 2.45
N ALA A 81 -13.44 -3.72 1.44
CA ALA A 81 -14.43 -4.74 1.10
C ALA A 81 -13.75 -6.06 0.72
N ALA A 82 -12.75 -6.03 -0.17
CA ALA A 82 -12.01 -7.22 -0.58
C ALA A 82 -11.35 -7.92 0.61
N MET A 83 -10.58 -7.17 1.42
CA MET A 83 -9.85 -7.72 2.54
C MET A 83 -10.78 -8.30 3.62
N THR A 84 -11.91 -7.65 3.88
CA THR A 84 -12.92 -8.15 4.83
C THR A 84 -13.56 -9.46 4.33
N ASP A 85 -13.97 -9.52 3.06
CA ASP A 85 -14.55 -10.73 2.49
C ASP A 85 -13.54 -11.89 2.49
N ILE A 86 -12.28 -11.61 2.11
CA ILE A 86 -11.20 -12.60 2.14
C ILE A 86 -10.98 -13.11 3.57
N ALA A 87 -10.90 -12.22 4.54
CA ALA A 87 -10.68 -12.60 5.93
C ALA A 87 -11.82 -13.46 6.48
N ARG A 88 -13.07 -13.07 6.26
CA ARG A 88 -14.25 -13.84 6.68
C ARG A 88 -14.34 -15.21 6.02
N ALA A 89 -14.00 -15.31 4.73
CA ALA A 89 -14.01 -16.59 4.00
C ALA A 89 -12.90 -17.56 4.46
N ASN A 90 -11.92 -17.08 5.21
CA ASN A 90 -10.74 -17.84 5.64
C ASN A 90 -10.53 -17.79 7.17
N ASP A 91 -11.59 -17.76 7.92
CA ASP A 91 -11.52 -17.71 9.39
C ASP A 91 -10.62 -18.82 9.94
N GLY A 92 -9.79 -18.48 10.92
CA GLY A 92 -8.80 -19.38 11.54
C GLY A 92 -7.62 -19.77 10.65
N LYS A 93 -7.48 -19.19 9.44
CA LYS A 93 -6.41 -19.50 8.50
C LYS A 93 -5.44 -18.34 8.30
N THR A 94 -4.27 -18.66 7.76
CA THR A 94 -3.32 -17.67 7.25
C THR A 94 -3.50 -17.51 5.75
N VAL A 95 -3.67 -16.28 5.29
CA VAL A 95 -3.89 -15.93 3.89
C VAL A 95 -2.80 -14.97 3.42
N ALA A 96 -2.22 -15.22 2.27
CA ALA A 96 -1.36 -14.25 1.58
C ALA A 96 -2.18 -13.48 0.52
N VAL A 97 -1.98 -12.16 0.45
CA VAL A 97 -2.62 -11.28 -0.53
C VAL A 97 -1.56 -10.49 -1.28
N ALA A 98 -1.45 -10.69 -2.58
CA ALA A 98 -0.56 -9.93 -3.45
C ALA A 98 -1.32 -8.76 -4.11
N SER A 99 -0.90 -7.53 -3.79
CA SER A 99 -1.50 -6.29 -4.26
C SER A 99 -0.41 -5.26 -4.58
N HIS A 100 -0.69 -3.96 -4.49
CA HIS A 100 0.16 -2.88 -5.00
C HIS A 100 0.35 -1.77 -3.97
N GLY A 101 1.37 -0.96 -4.21
CA GLY A 101 1.82 0.05 -3.25
C GLY A 101 0.74 1.02 -2.80
N MET A 102 0.05 1.68 -3.73
CA MET A 102 -0.99 2.65 -3.38
C MET A 102 -2.26 1.98 -2.87
N ALA A 103 -2.64 0.84 -3.43
CA ALA A 103 -3.80 0.07 -2.96
C ALA A 103 -3.63 -0.38 -1.51
N ILE A 104 -2.47 -0.94 -1.15
CA ILE A 104 -2.14 -1.34 0.22
C ILE A 104 -2.11 -0.12 1.15
N ARG A 105 -1.47 0.97 0.72
CA ARG A 105 -1.37 2.20 1.51
C ARG A 105 -2.74 2.81 1.80
N ALA A 106 -3.62 2.86 0.80
CA ALA A 106 -4.99 3.33 0.95
C ALA A 106 -5.79 2.47 1.94
N PHE A 107 -5.65 1.15 1.86
CA PHE A 107 -6.26 0.22 2.81
C PHE A 107 -5.73 0.42 4.23
N LEU A 108 -4.42 0.52 4.41
CA LEU A 108 -3.81 0.78 5.72
C LEU A 108 -4.30 2.10 6.31
N ALA A 109 -4.33 3.19 5.52
CA ALA A 109 -4.87 4.47 5.97
C ALA A 109 -6.30 4.32 6.50
N ARG A 110 -7.13 3.54 5.80
CA ARG A 110 -8.53 3.32 6.18
C ARG A 110 -8.68 2.58 7.51
N ILE A 111 -7.93 1.50 7.70
CA ILE A 111 -8.04 0.70 8.93
C ILE A 111 -7.35 1.35 10.15
N LEU A 112 -6.39 2.24 9.91
CA LEU A 112 -5.69 3.01 10.92
C LEU A 112 -6.41 4.33 11.28
N GLY A 113 -7.46 4.71 10.54
CA GLY A 113 -8.17 5.95 10.76
C GLY A 113 -7.36 7.20 10.40
N VAL A 114 -6.35 7.06 9.52
CA VAL A 114 -5.51 8.17 9.07
C VAL A 114 -6.29 9.06 8.11
N PRO A 115 -6.38 10.38 8.36
CA PRO A 115 -7.03 11.33 7.46
C PRO A 115 -6.37 11.35 6.08
N SER A 116 -7.16 11.65 5.03
CA SER A 116 -6.68 11.63 3.64
C SER A 116 -5.46 12.52 3.41
N GLU A 117 -5.41 13.69 4.04
CA GLU A 117 -4.34 14.69 3.91
C GLU A 117 -3.01 14.21 4.51
N ARG A 118 -3.07 13.22 5.40
CA ARG A 118 -1.90 12.71 6.12
C ARG A 118 -1.44 11.32 5.66
N ILE A 119 -2.07 10.77 4.64
CA ILE A 119 -1.77 9.40 4.17
C ILE A 119 -0.30 9.23 3.79
N PHE A 120 0.30 10.24 3.14
CA PHE A 120 1.69 10.17 2.70
C PHE A 120 2.69 10.44 3.82
N GLU A 121 2.26 11.02 4.93
CA GLU A 121 3.09 11.29 6.10
C GLU A 121 3.00 10.16 7.13
N ASP A 122 1.77 9.70 7.44
CA ASP A 122 1.52 8.81 8.57
C ASP A 122 1.42 7.33 8.17
N VAL A 123 1.18 7.02 6.90
CA VAL A 123 1.19 5.63 6.43
C VAL A 123 2.48 5.34 5.68
N PRO A 124 3.29 4.37 6.13
CA PRO A 124 4.56 4.03 5.49
C PRO A 124 4.41 3.71 4.01
N LEU A 125 5.42 4.07 3.23
CA LEU A 125 5.54 3.58 1.85
C LEU A 125 5.72 2.06 1.89
N VAL A 126 5.01 1.37 1.05
CA VAL A 126 5.11 -0.08 0.88
C VAL A 126 6.14 -0.35 -0.22
N ASN A 127 7.28 -0.92 0.16
CA ASN A 127 8.34 -1.29 -0.77
C ASN A 127 7.93 -2.51 -1.61
N ASN A 128 8.57 -2.68 -2.78
CA ASN A 128 8.37 -3.87 -3.58
C ASN A 128 8.76 -5.11 -2.78
N THR A 129 7.93 -6.14 -2.85
CA THR A 129 8.09 -7.43 -2.15
C THR A 129 8.10 -7.34 -0.61
N SER A 130 7.81 -6.19 -0.03
CA SER A 130 7.66 -6.08 1.42
C SER A 130 6.44 -6.85 1.93
N VAL A 131 6.50 -7.26 3.19
CA VAL A 131 5.41 -7.96 3.86
C VAL A 131 4.77 -7.04 4.90
N THR A 132 3.45 -6.97 4.88
CA THR A 132 2.62 -6.34 5.90
C THR A 132 1.77 -7.43 6.55
N LEU A 133 1.86 -7.57 7.87
CA LEU A 133 1.10 -8.57 8.61
C LEU A 133 -0.06 -7.93 9.37
N LEU A 134 -1.23 -8.50 9.15
CA LEU A 134 -2.47 -8.08 9.79
C LEU A 134 -3.10 -9.26 10.54
N ARG A 135 -3.85 -8.95 11.58
CA ARG A 135 -4.76 -9.87 12.23
C ARG A 135 -6.19 -9.38 12.03
N PHE A 136 -7.10 -10.30 11.77
CA PHE A 136 -8.52 -10.00 11.65
C PHE A 136 -9.30 -10.78 12.72
N GLU A 137 -9.93 -10.06 13.62
CA GLU A 137 -10.72 -10.62 14.72
C GLU A 137 -11.90 -9.68 15.00
N ASN A 138 -13.07 -10.25 15.25
CA ASN A 138 -14.30 -9.47 15.56
C ASN A 138 -14.58 -8.37 14.52
N ASP A 139 -14.47 -8.70 13.23
CA ASP A 139 -14.66 -7.79 12.10
C ASP A 139 -13.72 -6.57 12.08
N THR A 140 -12.60 -6.65 12.78
CA THR A 140 -11.61 -5.58 12.89
C THR A 140 -10.23 -6.05 12.48
N PHE A 141 -9.52 -5.20 11.72
CA PHE A 141 -8.11 -5.42 11.38
C PHE A 141 -7.21 -4.77 12.42
N SER A 142 -6.22 -5.53 12.88
CA SER A 142 -5.09 -5.03 13.68
C SER A 142 -3.82 -5.17 12.86
N VAL A 143 -3.01 -4.10 12.81
CA VAL A 143 -1.73 -4.10 12.12
C VAL A 143 -0.65 -4.59 13.08
N LEU A 144 0.06 -5.66 12.73
CA LEU A 144 1.15 -6.21 13.53
C LEU A 144 2.50 -5.65 13.11
N TYR A 145 2.75 -5.55 11.80
CA TYR A 145 3.87 -4.81 11.24
C TYR A 145 3.57 -4.40 9.78
N VAL A 146 4.27 -3.40 9.30
CA VAL A 146 4.15 -2.85 7.94
C VAL A 146 5.52 -2.82 7.28
N ASN A 147 5.55 -3.15 5.99
CA ASN A 147 6.72 -2.94 5.13
C ASN A 147 7.98 -3.68 5.59
N ASP A 148 7.84 -4.92 6.09
CA ASP A 148 8.99 -5.76 6.42
C ASP A 148 9.69 -6.24 5.14
N THR A 149 10.98 -5.95 5.04
CA THR A 149 11.88 -6.33 3.95
C THR A 149 13.07 -7.16 4.41
N THR A 150 13.04 -7.67 5.62
CA THR A 150 14.18 -8.40 6.24
C THR A 150 14.56 -9.69 5.50
N HIS A 151 13.64 -10.25 4.72
CA HIS A 151 13.88 -11.42 3.86
C HIS A 151 14.65 -11.09 2.57
N LEU A 152 14.82 -9.82 2.24
CA LEU A 152 15.57 -9.40 1.06
C LEU A 152 17.07 -9.35 1.36
N PRO A 153 17.93 -9.69 0.39
CA PRO A 153 19.37 -9.50 0.57
C PRO A 153 19.68 -8.02 0.83
N ALA A 154 20.72 -7.77 1.64
CA ALA A 154 21.17 -6.40 1.87
C ALA A 154 21.45 -5.69 0.54
N PRO A 155 21.12 -4.37 0.40
CA PRO A 155 21.13 -3.68 -0.87
C PRO A 155 22.46 -3.80 -1.64
N PRO A 156 22.33 -3.94 -2.99
CA PRO A 156 22.40 -2.74 -3.83
C PRO A 156 21.02 -2.19 -4.24
N TYR A 157 20.00 -2.42 -3.43
CA TYR A 157 18.68 -1.84 -3.69
C TYR A 157 18.74 -0.35 -3.33
N THR A 158 18.76 0.51 -4.34
CA THR A 158 18.57 1.95 -4.12
C THR A 158 17.08 2.20 -3.88
N PRO A 159 16.68 2.59 -2.67
CA PRO A 159 15.30 2.98 -2.45
C PRO A 159 14.95 4.14 -3.38
N PHE A 160 13.69 4.20 -3.78
CA PHE A 160 13.12 5.28 -4.57
C PHE A 160 13.59 6.64 -4.03
N ARG A 161 14.34 7.39 -4.84
CA ARG A 161 14.90 8.68 -4.42
C ARG A 161 13.79 9.73 -4.39
N GLU A 162 13.33 10.10 -3.23
CA GLU A 162 12.65 11.38 -3.08
C GLU A 162 13.70 12.51 -3.17
N ASN A 163 13.48 13.43 -4.13
CA ASN A 163 14.21 14.70 -4.27
C ASN A 163 15.73 14.62 -4.52
N GLY A 164 16.23 13.64 -5.26
CA GLY A 164 17.60 13.69 -5.80
C GLY A 164 18.73 13.58 -4.77
N LYS A 165 18.46 13.46 -3.49
CA LYS A 165 19.45 13.23 -2.44
C LYS A 165 19.56 11.74 -2.16
N ALA A 166 20.78 11.22 -2.15
CA ALA A 166 21.07 9.85 -1.73
C ALA A 166 20.66 9.71 -0.24
N GLY A 167 19.45 9.23 0.00
CA GLY A 167 19.06 8.73 1.30
C GLY A 167 19.77 7.40 1.50
N GLY A 168 20.59 7.28 2.54
CA GLY A 168 21.09 6.00 3.01
C GLY A 168 19.93 5.03 3.28
N PRO A 169 20.22 3.73 3.49
CA PRO A 169 19.19 2.73 3.76
C PRO A 169 18.41 3.15 5.00
N ARG A 170 17.25 3.73 4.81
CA ARG A 170 16.27 3.81 5.87
C ARG A 170 15.63 2.43 5.94
N CYS A 171 16.27 1.52 6.66
CA CYS A 171 15.54 0.44 7.29
C CYS A 171 14.53 1.12 8.21
N TYR A 172 13.30 1.24 7.74
CA TYR A 172 12.21 1.56 8.63
C TYR A 172 11.96 0.29 9.47
N ASP A 173 12.73 0.13 10.54
CA ASP A 173 12.36 -0.72 11.67
C ASP A 173 11.19 -0.02 12.37
N LEU A 174 10.09 0.08 11.64
CA LEU A 174 8.83 0.50 12.19
C LEU A 174 8.16 -0.77 12.72
N ARG A 175 8.59 -1.21 13.90
CA ARG A 175 7.65 -1.85 14.80
C ARG A 175 6.55 -0.84 15.02
N TYR A 176 5.46 -1.06 14.27
CA TYR A 176 4.30 -0.21 14.30
C TYR A 176 3.92 0.07 15.76
N ARG A 177 4.00 1.32 16.20
CA ARG A 177 3.28 1.79 17.37
C ARG A 177 1.87 2.11 16.90
N PRO A 178 0.83 1.61 17.58
CA PRO A 178 -0.53 2.03 17.29
C PRO A 178 -0.59 3.55 17.21
N PHE A 179 -1.29 4.09 16.21
CA PHE A 179 -1.60 5.50 16.14
C PHE A 179 -2.34 5.87 17.43
N ASP A 180 -1.74 6.71 18.24
CA ASP A 180 -2.36 7.32 19.41
C ASP A 180 -2.85 8.71 18.96
N PRO A 181 -4.19 8.89 18.81
CA PRO A 181 -4.75 10.18 18.42
C PRO A 181 -4.50 11.28 19.46
N ASP A 182 -4.14 10.91 20.69
CA ASP A 182 -3.90 11.82 21.81
C ASP A 182 -2.40 12.07 22.08
N ALA A 183 -1.48 11.39 21.36
CA ALA A 183 -0.07 11.65 21.45
C ALA A 183 0.25 13.00 20.78
N GLY A 184 0.28 14.04 21.59
CA GLY A 184 0.68 15.38 21.19
C GLY A 184 2.05 15.38 20.52
N GLN A 185 2.06 15.90 19.30
CA GLN A 185 3.16 16.39 18.47
C GLN A 185 4.58 16.25 19.06
N GLU A 186 5.18 15.08 19.03
CA GLU A 186 6.61 14.94 18.98
C GLU A 186 6.99 14.45 17.57
N ARG A 187 7.58 15.35 16.82
CA ARG A 187 8.05 15.15 15.45
C ARG A 187 9.29 14.27 15.46
N TYR A 188 9.27 13.27 14.62
CA TYR A 188 10.47 12.55 14.20
C TYR A 188 10.91 13.00 12.79
#